data_283fb938f15aadc24392df6f5d632e9d
#
_entry.id   283fb938f15aadc24392df6f5d632e9d
#
_cell.length_a   1.000
_cell.length_b   1.000
_cell.length_c   1.000
_cell.angle_alpha   90.00
_cell.angle_beta   90.00
_cell.angle_gamma   90.00
#
_symmetry.space_group_name_H-M   'P 1'
#
loop_
_entity.id
_entity.type
_entity.pdbx_description
1 polymer ?
#
loop_
_entity_poly.entity_id
_entity_poly.type
_entity_poly.pdbx_seq_one_letter_code
_entity_poly.pdbx_strand_id
1 'polypeptide(L)'
;MQILNLSTKTFIIGVLIIAGLLILGKLLFDTVVSSDFMVARAIQQRNERNQEVAEDLLSPDQISVVLVGTAGPMSPDIAQQATAVFVNGQFLLFDAGDYAQKRMEQFRLPMEVLDAVFITHFHNDHIADLGEVMQRSYILGREKDLVVYGPTGVEGLVAGFNLAYVGDSHNRTAHHGEELMPLEYQFATASEFDAELDEVVVYEEDGVVVTAFKVSHPPIEPAFGYMIEYKGKKVVISGDTLANEELAAKSNGADLLVMDVMNYELVTLMENTFREIGEDELAQIMYDIQEYHPDVNDVAKMAQEENVQRMALTHYAPAAPVKAMMNRFYVRPIKQIYDGELIAGGDGTIVKIPIE
;
A
#
# COMPACT_ATOMS: atom_id res chain seq x y z
N MET A 1 38.23 -50.19 32.84
CA MET A 1 38.03 -49.91 31.42
C MET A 1 36.67 -50.41 30.84
N GLN A 2 35.90 -51.23 31.56
CA GLN A 2 34.61 -51.78 31.08
C GLN A 2 33.40 -50.90 31.41
N ILE A 3 33.43 -50.03 32.41
CA ILE A 3 32.28 -49.19 32.85
C ILE A 3 32.00 -48.01 31.88
N LEU A 4 33.05 -47.44 31.25
CA LEU A 4 32.91 -46.37 30.26
C LEU A 4 32.23 -46.83 28.97
N ASN A 5 32.40 -48.10 28.61
CA ASN A 5 31.86 -48.64 27.36
C ASN A 5 30.34 -48.93 27.43
N LEU A 6 29.80 -49.22 28.62
CA LEU A 6 28.36 -49.43 28.83
C LEU A 6 27.59 -48.12 28.86
N SER A 7 28.16 -47.10 29.49
CA SER A 7 27.58 -45.73 29.56
C SER A 7 27.50 -45.04 28.17
N THR A 8 28.56 -45.19 27.37
CA THR A 8 28.60 -44.62 26.01
C THR A 8 27.59 -45.32 25.06
N LYS A 9 27.46 -46.64 25.15
CA LYS A 9 26.46 -47.38 24.37
C LYS A 9 25.03 -47.00 24.77
N THR A 10 24.75 -46.89 26.05
CA THR A 10 23.40 -46.48 26.55
C THR A 10 23.06 -45.05 26.14
N PHE A 11 24.04 -44.15 26.17
CA PHE A 11 23.87 -42.77 25.69
C PHE A 11 23.55 -42.70 24.16
N ILE A 12 24.33 -43.45 23.35
CA ILE A 12 24.10 -43.51 21.90
C ILE A 12 22.73 -44.11 21.58
N ILE A 13 22.31 -45.16 22.27
CA ILE A 13 20.96 -45.75 22.09
C ILE A 13 19.88 -44.73 22.49
N GLY A 14 20.05 -44.01 23.58
CA GLY A 14 19.12 -42.94 23.98
C GLY A 14 18.99 -41.85 22.92
N VAL A 15 20.10 -41.38 22.35
CA VAL A 15 20.09 -40.38 21.27
C VAL A 15 19.39 -40.90 20.01
N LEU A 16 19.66 -42.17 19.64
CA LEU A 16 19.00 -42.79 18.47
C LEU A 16 17.51 -42.97 18.67
N ILE A 17 17.04 -43.32 19.87
CA ILE A 17 15.62 -43.42 20.21
C ILE A 17 14.96 -42.04 20.11
N ILE A 18 15.58 -41.01 20.68
CA ILE A 18 15.05 -39.62 20.61
C ILE A 18 14.98 -39.15 19.14
N ALA A 19 16.05 -39.39 18.37
CA ALA A 19 16.06 -39.05 16.95
C ALA A 19 14.97 -39.79 16.16
N GLY A 20 14.78 -41.11 16.44
CA GLY A 20 13.72 -41.91 15.84
C GLY A 20 12.32 -41.40 16.20
N LEU A 21 12.07 -40.99 17.45
CA LEU A 21 10.81 -40.41 17.89
C LEU A 21 10.54 -39.05 17.25
N LEU A 22 11.57 -38.22 17.08
CA LEU A 22 11.46 -36.92 16.39
C LEU A 22 11.14 -37.12 14.89
N ILE A 23 11.80 -38.08 14.23
CA ILE A 23 11.50 -38.40 12.82
C ILE A 23 10.08 -38.95 12.68
N LEU A 24 9.67 -39.88 13.54
CA LEU A 24 8.31 -40.43 13.51
C LEU A 24 7.26 -39.35 13.81
N GLY A 25 7.51 -38.48 14.78
CA GLY A 25 6.66 -37.34 15.11
C GLY A 25 6.50 -36.40 13.91
N LYS A 26 7.62 -36.10 13.23
CA LYS A 26 7.58 -35.28 12.00
C LYS A 26 6.79 -35.97 10.87
N LEU A 27 7.03 -37.26 10.62
CA LEU A 27 6.29 -38.01 9.58
C LEU A 27 4.79 -38.05 9.87
N LEU A 28 4.39 -38.28 11.12
CA LEU A 28 2.98 -38.25 11.52
C LEU A 28 2.38 -36.85 11.36
N PHE A 29 3.12 -35.81 11.76
CA PHE A 29 2.71 -34.43 11.58
C PHE A 29 2.52 -34.09 10.10
N ASP A 30 3.52 -34.40 9.26
CA ASP A 30 3.46 -34.16 7.81
C ASP A 30 2.27 -34.89 7.17
N THR A 31 2.01 -36.15 7.60
CA THR A 31 0.86 -36.94 7.10
C THR A 31 -0.48 -36.31 7.51
N VAL A 32 -0.60 -35.82 8.73
CA VAL A 32 -1.85 -35.19 9.21
C VAL A 32 -2.06 -33.85 8.52
N VAL A 33 -1.02 -33.03 8.44
CA VAL A 33 -1.12 -31.67 7.82
C VAL A 33 -1.40 -31.76 6.33
N SER A 34 -0.89 -32.80 5.63
CA SER A 34 -1.14 -33.04 4.21
C SER A 34 -2.42 -33.84 3.92
N SER A 35 -3.21 -34.19 4.93
CA SER A 35 -4.47 -34.90 4.71
C SER A 35 -5.51 -34.01 4.00
N ASP A 36 -6.34 -34.61 3.13
CA ASP A 36 -7.40 -33.90 2.41
C ASP A 36 -8.30 -33.10 3.36
N PHE A 37 -8.59 -33.65 4.55
CA PHE A 37 -9.37 -32.97 5.58
C PHE A 37 -8.71 -31.67 6.05
N MET A 38 -7.40 -31.71 6.34
CA MET A 38 -6.68 -30.51 6.80
C MET A 38 -6.54 -29.47 5.69
N VAL A 39 -6.30 -29.91 4.45
CA VAL A 39 -6.25 -29.04 3.27
C VAL A 39 -7.61 -28.36 3.06
N ALA A 40 -8.69 -29.13 3.03
CA ALA A 40 -10.04 -28.58 2.87
C ALA A 40 -10.40 -27.60 3.99
N ARG A 41 -10.06 -27.93 5.24
CA ARG A 41 -10.27 -27.03 6.38
C ARG A 41 -9.46 -25.74 6.29
N ALA A 42 -8.21 -25.82 5.84
CA ALA A 42 -7.37 -24.63 5.65
C ALA A 42 -7.94 -23.70 4.56
N ILE A 43 -8.43 -24.27 3.44
CA ILE A 43 -9.11 -23.52 2.38
C ILE A 43 -10.37 -22.85 2.92
N GLN A 44 -11.23 -23.60 3.63
CA GLN A 44 -12.44 -23.05 4.23
C GLN A 44 -12.13 -21.89 5.21
N GLN A 45 -11.19 -22.09 6.14
CA GLN A 45 -10.79 -21.05 7.09
C GLN A 45 -10.18 -19.83 6.41
N ARG A 46 -9.45 -20.02 5.31
CA ARG A 46 -8.95 -18.90 4.52
C ARG A 46 -10.10 -18.10 3.92
N ASN A 47 -11.09 -18.78 3.34
CA ASN A 47 -12.25 -18.13 2.75
C ASN A 47 -13.09 -17.38 3.79
N GLU A 48 -13.37 -18.00 4.95
CA GLU A 48 -14.06 -17.36 6.08
C GLU A 48 -13.34 -16.06 6.50
N ARG A 49 -12.01 -16.09 6.64
CA ARG A 49 -11.23 -14.89 6.98
C ARG A 49 -11.24 -13.81 5.90
N ASN A 50 -11.25 -14.20 4.62
CA ASN A 50 -11.36 -13.24 3.53
C ASN A 50 -12.71 -12.51 3.58
N GLN A 51 -13.80 -13.25 3.84
CA GLN A 51 -15.15 -12.69 4.00
C GLN A 51 -15.23 -11.75 5.21
N GLU A 52 -14.71 -12.17 6.38
CA GLU A 52 -14.66 -11.33 7.59
C GLU A 52 -13.91 -10.00 7.33
N VAL A 53 -12.77 -10.05 6.62
CA VAL A 53 -12.00 -8.84 6.27
C VAL A 53 -12.79 -7.96 5.31
N ALA A 54 -13.40 -8.54 4.29
CA ALA A 54 -14.19 -7.79 3.30
C ALA A 54 -15.41 -7.11 3.97
N GLU A 55 -16.17 -7.84 4.81
CA GLU A 55 -17.32 -7.31 5.55
C GLU A 55 -16.92 -6.16 6.49
N ASP A 56 -15.79 -6.29 7.17
CA ASP A 56 -15.28 -5.26 8.08
C ASP A 56 -14.81 -4.01 7.34
N LEU A 57 -14.08 -4.16 6.22
CA LEU A 57 -13.58 -3.04 5.43
C LEU A 57 -14.72 -2.31 4.68
N LEU A 58 -15.64 -3.05 4.08
CA LEU A 58 -16.76 -2.52 3.29
C LEU A 58 -17.94 -2.03 4.14
N SER A 59 -17.82 -2.04 5.47
CA SER A 59 -18.86 -1.56 6.38
C SER A 59 -19.27 -0.10 6.06
N PRO A 60 -20.59 0.21 5.94
CA PRO A 60 -21.05 1.57 5.68
C PRO A 60 -20.96 2.49 6.91
N ASP A 61 -20.62 1.93 8.08
CA ASP A 61 -20.57 2.66 9.36
C ASP A 61 -19.19 3.33 9.60
N GLN A 62 -18.26 3.17 8.67
CA GLN A 62 -16.91 3.72 8.79
C GLN A 62 -16.26 3.97 7.43
N ILE A 63 -15.26 4.85 7.39
CA ILE A 63 -14.26 4.88 6.33
C ILE A 63 -13.07 4.07 6.83
N SER A 64 -12.64 3.06 6.07
CA SER A 64 -11.44 2.27 6.38
C SER A 64 -10.33 2.62 5.41
N VAL A 65 -9.18 3.08 5.90
CA VAL A 65 -8.00 3.40 5.08
C VAL A 65 -6.92 2.37 5.38
N VAL A 66 -6.43 1.70 4.35
CA VAL A 66 -5.36 0.70 4.46
C VAL A 66 -4.13 1.21 3.74
N LEU A 67 -3.02 1.37 4.45
CA LEU A 67 -1.73 1.64 3.85
C LEU A 67 -1.21 0.33 3.22
N VAL A 68 -1.42 0.18 1.92
CA VAL A 68 -1.06 -1.06 1.19
C VAL A 68 0.44 -1.14 1.01
N GLY A 69 1.05 -0.04 0.55
CA GLY A 69 2.48 0.15 0.42
C GLY A 69 2.89 1.51 0.97
N THR A 70 3.99 1.55 1.71
CA THR A 70 4.37 2.73 2.49
C THR A 70 5.76 3.26 2.18
N ALA A 71 6.47 2.67 1.22
CA ALA A 71 7.82 3.08 0.86
C ALA A 71 7.90 3.87 -0.44
N GLY A 72 8.86 4.76 -0.53
CA GLY A 72 9.38 5.29 -1.79
C GLY A 72 10.32 4.29 -2.49
N PRO A 73 10.92 4.66 -3.64
CA PRO A 73 11.57 3.71 -4.56
C PRO A 73 12.81 2.99 -4.02
N MET A 74 13.41 3.45 -2.94
CA MET A 74 14.67 2.92 -2.42
C MET A 74 14.53 1.84 -1.33
N SER A 75 13.37 1.22 -1.18
CA SER A 75 13.10 0.27 -0.10
C SER A 75 12.64 -1.09 -0.64
N PRO A 76 13.56 -2.01 -0.98
CA PRO A 76 13.24 -3.22 -1.74
C PRO A 76 12.37 -4.24 -0.98
N ASP A 77 12.28 -4.16 0.34
CA ASP A 77 11.54 -5.11 1.18
C ASP A 77 10.13 -4.62 1.58
N ILE A 78 9.79 -3.38 1.24
CA ILE A 78 8.54 -2.72 1.59
C ILE A 78 7.82 -2.36 0.28
N ALA A 79 6.50 -2.56 0.22
CA ALA A 79 5.76 -2.18 -0.98
C ALA A 79 5.79 -0.67 -1.17
N GLN A 80 5.89 -0.26 -2.44
CA GLN A 80 5.87 1.13 -2.83
C GLN A 80 4.45 1.70 -2.76
N GLN A 81 4.32 3.00 -2.95
CA GLN A 81 3.12 3.76 -2.64
C GLN A 81 1.84 3.14 -3.20
N ALA A 82 0.94 2.82 -2.28
CA ALA A 82 -0.45 2.46 -2.56
C ALA A 82 -1.31 2.61 -1.30
N THR A 83 -2.46 3.25 -1.43
CA THR A 83 -3.41 3.45 -0.32
C THR A 83 -4.81 3.01 -0.76
N ALA A 84 -5.42 2.08 -0.02
CA ALA A 84 -6.79 1.63 -0.26
C ALA A 84 -7.75 2.34 0.70
N VAL A 85 -8.85 2.87 0.16
CA VAL A 85 -9.94 3.50 0.93
C VAL A 85 -11.22 2.74 0.68
N PHE A 86 -11.84 2.28 1.76
CA PHE A 86 -13.14 1.63 1.74
C PHE A 86 -14.15 2.59 2.38
N VAL A 87 -15.18 2.95 1.63
CA VAL A 87 -16.18 3.93 2.05
C VAL A 87 -17.54 3.60 1.44
N ASN A 88 -18.57 3.52 2.26
CA ASN A 88 -19.94 3.22 1.81
C ASN A 88 -20.06 1.97 0.91
N GLY A 89 -19.32 0.91 1.21
CA GLY A 89 -19.30 -0.32 0.42
C GLY A 89 -18.46 -0.26 -0.85
N GLN A 90 -17.81 0.85 -1.15
CA GLN A 90 -16.93 1.05 -2.31
C GLN A 90 -15.48 0.79 -1.93
N PHE A 91 -14.69 0.28 -2.86
CA PHE A 91 -13.25 0.09 -2.75
C PHE A 91 -12.52 0.98 -3.76
N LEU A 92 -11.83 2.00 -3.26
CA LEU A 92 -11.06 2.98 -4.01
C LEU A 92 -9.57 2.76 -3.73
N LEU A 93 -8.74 2.67 -4.77
CA LEU A 93 -7.29 2.53 -4.64
C LEU A 93 -6.58 3.79 -5.14
N PHE A 94 -5.66 4.32 -4.35
CA PHE A 94 -4.84 5.49 -4.68
C PHE A 94 -3.40 5.03 -4.86
N ASP A 95 -2.88 5.18 -6.08
CA ASP A 95 -1.64 4.63 -6.58
C ASP A 95 -1.55 3.09 -6.53
N ALA A 96 -0.60 2.55 -7.29
CA ALA A 96 -0.32 1.12 -7.37
C ALA A 96 1.18 0.91 -7.66
N GLY A 97 2.03 1.23 -6.69
CA GLY A 97 3.47 1.03 -6.76
C GLY A 97 3.87 -0.43 -6.68
N ASP A 98 5.16 -0.71 -6.83
CA ASP A 98 5.68 -2.08 -6.86
C ASP A 98 5.31 -2.87 -5.58
N TYR A 99 4.95 -4.12 -5.74
CA TYR A 99 4.43 -5.02 -4.68
C TYR A 99 3.02 -4.68 -4.14
N ALA A 100 2.35 -3.63 -4.61
CA ALA A 100 1.02 -3.26 -4.12
C ALA A 100 0.01 -4.41 -4.29
N GLN A 101 -0.07 -5.02 -5.48
CA GLN A 101 -0.98 -6.14 -5.76
C GLN A 101 -0.76 -7.31 -4.80
N LYS A 102 0.49 -7.70 -4.55
CA LYS A 102 0.79 -8.80 -3.64
C LYS A 102 0.44 -8.49 -2.19
N ARG A 103 0.64 -7.24 -1.75
CA ARG A 103 0.22 -6.79 -0.42
C ARG A 103 -1.28 -6.80 -0.26
N MET A 104 -2.03 -6.35 -1.27
CA MET A 104 -3.49 -6.42 -1.25
C MET A 104 -3.97 -7.87 -1.03
N GLU A 105 -3.40 -8.85 -1.74
CA GLU A 105 -3.72 -10.27 -1.50
C GLU A 105 -3.29 -10.78 -0.12
N GLN A 106 -2.11 -10.38 0.36
CA GLN A 106 -1.62 -10.77 1.69
C GLN A 106 -2.52 -10.23 2.80
N PHE A 107 -3.02 -9.01 2.64
CA PHE A 107 -3.96 -8.37 3.56
C PHE A 107 -5.42 -8.79 3.31
N ARG A 108 -5.70 -9.63 2.31
CA ARG A 108 -7.02 -10.13 1.94
C ARG A 108 -7.99 -9.05 1.53
N LEU A 109 -7.49 -7.99 0.88
CA LEU A 109 -8.38 -6.97 0.35
C LEU A 109 -9.23 -7.57 -0.77
N PRO A 110 -10.54 -7.25 -0.83
CA PRO A 110 -11.47 -7.84 -1.77
C PRO A 110 -11.31 -7.24 -3.18
N MET A 111 -10.25 -7.61 -3.89
CA MET A 111 -9.89 -7.02 -5.19
C MET A 111 -10.95 -7.24 -6.27
N GLU A 112 -11.80 -8.25 -6.13
CA GLU A 112 -12.95 -8.53 -7.01
C GLU A 112 -14.02 -7.43 -6.99
N VAL A 113 -14.04 -6.61 -5.94
CA VAL A 113 -14.99 -5.48 -5.84
C VAL A 113 -14.32 -4.11 -5.99
N LEU A 114 -13.09 -4.06 -6.51
CA LEU A 114 -12.40 -2.80 -6.79
C LEU A 114 -13.22 -1.92 -7.74
N ASP A 115 -13.60 -0.71 -7.29
CA ASP A 115 -14.43 0.24 -8.03
C ASP A 115 -13.61 1.17 -8.92
N ALA A 116 -12.54 1.73 -8.37
CA ALA A 116 -11.73 2.72 -9.07
C ALA A 116 -10.28 2.74 -8.59
N VAL A 117 -9.38 3.18 -9.47
CA VAL A 117 -7.99 3.50 -9.15
C VAL A 117 -7.75 4.97 -9.46
N PHE A 118 -7.01 5.67 -8.60
CA PHE A 118 -6.67 7.08 -8.73
C PHE A 118 -5.14 7.21 -8.74
N ILE A 119 -4.59 7.81 -9.78
CA ILE A 119 -3.14 7.99 -9.94
C ILE A 119 -2.77 9.43 -9.62
N THR A 120 -1.84 9.61 -8.69
CA THR A 120 -1.35 10.94 -8.28
C THR A 120 -0.42 11.54 -9.31
N HIS A 121 0.54 10.78 -9.80
CA HIS A 121 1.49 11.13 -10.85
C HIS A 121 2.15 9.86 -11.44
N PHE A 122 3.07 10.01 -12.40
CA PHE A 122 3.57 8.87 -13.19
C PHE A 122 4.98 8.39 -12.83
N HIS A 123 5.48 8.62 -11.63
CA HIS A 123 6.66 7.91 -11.17
C HIS A 123 6.38 6.40 -11.07
N ASN A 124 7.39 5.59 -11.31
CA ASN A 124 7.23 4.14 -11.36
C ASN A 124 6.79 3.55 -10.02
N ASP A 125 7.19 4.12 -8.92
CA ASP A 125 6.81 3.68 -7.57
C ASP A 125 5.36 4.02 -7.18
N HIS A 126 4.61 4.67 -8.09
CA HIS A 126 3.17 4.92 -7.98
C HIS A 126 2.34 4.13 -8.99
N ILE A 127 2.96 3.57 -10.04
CA ILE A 127 2.24 2.93 -11.16
C ILE A 127 2.75 1.53 -11.53
N ALA A 128 3.84 1.03 -10.94
CA ALA A 128 4.51 -0.19 -11.39
C ALA A 128 3.59 -1.42 -11.36
N ASP A 129 2.74 -1.58 -10.36
CA ASP A 129 1.81 -2.70 -10.23
C ASP A 129 0.40 -2.41 -10.76
N LEU A 130 0.15 -1.24 -11.39
CA LEU A 130 -1.19 -0.90 -11.90
C LEU A 130 -1.72 -1.98 -12.84
N GLY A 131 -0.90 -2.45 -13.77
CA GLY A 131 -1.28 -3.53 -14.68
C GLY A 131 -1.64 -4.84 -13.98
N GLU A 132 -0.88 -5.21 -12.95
CA GLU A 132 -1.17 -6.38 -12.12
C GLU A 132 -2.45 -6.20 -11.29
N VAL A 133 -2.72 -5.02 -10.77
CA VAL A 133 -3.98 -4.70 -10.06
C VAL A 133 -5.17 -4.83 -11.00
N MET A 134 -5.10 -4.24 -12.19
CA MET A 134 -6.13 -4.33 -13.22
C MET A 134 -6.41 -5.79 -13.59
N GLN A 135 -5.36 -6.54 -13.93
CA GLN A 135 -5.47 -7.93 -14.36
C GLN A 135 -5.91 -8.85 -13.21
N ARG A 136 -5.41 -8.62 -11.99
CA ARG A 136 -5.71 -9.47 -10.85
C ARG A 136 -7.14 -9.31 -10.36
N SER A 137 -7.68 -8.10 -10.34
CA SER A 137 -9.08 -7.85 -10.01
C SER A 137 -10.02 -8.59 -10.97
N TYR A 138 -9.72 -8.56 -12.27
CA TYR A 138 -10.43 -9.32 -13.29
C TYR A 138 -10.36 -10.85 -13.05
N ILE A 139 -9.15 -11.39 -12.80
CA ILE A 139 -8.95 -12.82 -12.54
C ILE A 139 -9.70 -13.29 -11.28
N LEU A 140 -9.84 -12.43 -10.28
CA LEU A 140 -10.56 -12.73 -9.04
C LEU A 140 -12.08 -12.60 -9.18
N GLY A 141 -12.60 -12.21 -10.36
CA GLY A 141 -14.02 -12.20 -10.65
C GLY A 141 -14.66 -10.82 -10.55
N ARG A 142 -13.95 -9.75 -10.89
CA ARG A 142 -14.55 -8.42 -11.03
C ARG A 142 -15.59 -8.45 -12.17
N GLU A 143 -16.84 -8.14 -11.82
CA GLU A 143 -17.99 -8.14 -12.73
C GLU A 143 -18.51 -6.72 -12.97
N LYS A 144 -17.60 -5.76 -13.10
CA LYS A 144 -17.89 -4.35 -13.39
C LYS A 144 -16.71 -3.69 -14.09
N ASP A 145 -16.98 -2.56 -14.74
CA ASP A 145 -15.94 -1.73 -15.32
C ASP A 145 -14.98 -1.23 -14.24
N LEU A 146 -13.70 -1.23 -14.53
CA LEU A 146 -12.68 -0.58 -13.70
C LEU A 146 -12.27 0.73 -14.37
N VAL A 147 -12.43 1.82 -13.66
CA VAL A 147 -11.99 3.14 -14.14
C VAL A 147 -10.71 3.55 -13.41
N VAL A 148 -9.70 3.96 -14.19
CA VAL A 148 -8.47 4.55 -13.66
C VAL A 148 -8.53 6.06 -13.90
N TYR A 149 -8.64 6.81 -12.83
CA TYR A 149 -8.63 8.28 -12.84
C TYR A 149 -7.19 8.78 -12.72
N GLY A 150 -6.85 9.81 -13.46
CA GLY A 150 -5.53 10.43 -13.38
C GLY A 150 -5.39 11.68 -14.20
N PRO A 151 -4.30 12.43 -14.03
CA PRO A 151 -4.05 13.61 -14.83
C PRO A 151 -3.76 13.23 -16.29
N THR A 152 -3.68 14.27 -17.15
CA THR A 152 -3.30 14.14 -18.56
C THR A 152 -2.11 13.20 -18.75
N GLY A 153 -2.32 12.14 -19.54
CA GLY A 153 -1.37 11.03 -19.77
C GLY A 153 -1.84 9.67 -19.26
N VAL A 154 -2.84 9.61 -18.35
CA VAL A 154 -3.34 8.34 -17.80
C VAL A 154 -3.98 7.44 -18.86
N GLU A 155 -4.58 8.02 -19.92
CA GLU A 155 -5.13 7.25 -21.04
C GLU A 155 -4.04 6.40 -21.72
N GLY A 156 -2.86 6.98 -21.97
CA GLY A 156 -1.73 6.27 -22.55
C GLY A 156 -1.19 5.16 -21.65
N LEU A 157 -1.14 5.39 -20.33
CA LEU A 157 -0.71 4.41 -19.35
C LEU A 157 -1.65 3.20 -19.31
N VAL A 158 -2.97 3.44 -19.18
CA VAL A 158 -3.98 2.37 -19.13
C VAL A 158 -4.04 1.59 -20.44
N ALA A 159 -3.96 2.27 -21.59
CA ALA A 159 -3.91 1.61 -22.89
C ALA A 159 -2.69 0.70 -23.03
N GLY A 160 -1.54 1.12 -22.50
CA GLY A 160 -0.31 0.32 -22.49
C GLY A 160 -0.46 -0.97 -21.68
N PHE A 161 -1.01 -0.91 -20.48
CA PHE A 161 -1.27 -2.10 -19.66
C PHE A 161 -2.35 -3.00 -20.23
N ASN A 162 -3.45 -2.45 -20.75
CA ASN A 162 -4.47 -3.22 -21.44
C ASN A 162 -3.88 -4.01 -22.61
N LEU A 163 -3.02 -3.36 -23.42
CA LEU A 163 -2.34 -4.04 -24.54
C LEU A 163 -1.41 -5.16 -24.06
N ALA A 164 -0.69 -4.94 -22.96
CA ALA A 164 0.21 -5.95 -22.40
C ALA A 164 -0.54 -7.22 -21.96
N TYR A 165 -1.77 -7.09 -21.42
CA TYR A 165 -2.54 -8.20 -20.84
C TYR A 165 -3.61 -8.78 -21.76
N VAL A 166 -3.85 -8.23 -22.96
CA VAL A 166 -4.88 -8.73 -23.88
C VAL A 166 -4.77 -10.23 -24.18
N GLY A 167 -3.54 -10.72 -24.38
CA GLY A 167 -3.30 -12.14 -24.66
C GLY A 167 -3.60 -13.04 -23.45
N ASP A 168 -3.24 -12.61 -22.24
CA ASP A 168 -3.53 -13.36 -21.01
C ASP A 168 -5.03 -13.44 -20.75
N SER A 169 -5.77 -12.35 -20.86
CA SER A 169 -7.22 -12.31 -20.67
C SER A 169 -7.95 -13.23 -21.64
N HIS A 170 -7.65 -13.15 -22.95
CA HIS A 170 -8.24 -14.02 -23.96
C HIS A 170 -7.95 -15.51 -23.69
N ASN A 171 -6.71 -15.86 -23.30
CA ASN A 171 -6.36 -17.23 -22.99
C ASN A 171 -7.11 -17.78 -21.76
N ARG A 172 -7.30 -16.95 -20.73
CA ARG A 172 -8.07 -17.32 -19.55
C ARG A 172 -9.53 -17.51 -19.87
N THR A 173 -10.16 -16.59 -20.60
CA THR A 173 -11.55 -16.74 -21.03
C THR A 173 -11.72 -17.95 -21.91
N ALA A 174 -10.82 -18.22 -22.85
CA ALA A 174 -10.85 -19.41 -23.68
C ALA A 174 -10.74 -20.72 -22.87
N HIS A 175 -10.03 -20.70 -21.74
CA HIS A 175 -9.84 -21.87 -20.88
C HIS A 175 -10.98 -22.06 -19.86
N HIS A 176 -11.45 -20.96 -19.24
CA HIS A 176 -12.42 -21.02 -18.14
C HIS A 176 -13.85 -20.68 -18.57
N GLY A 177 -14.05 -20.10 -19.76
CA GLY A 177 -15.34 -19.67 -20.31
C GLY A 177 -15.72 -18.23 -19.90
N GLU A 178 -16.57 -17.62 -20.74
CA GLU A 178 -17.05 -16.24 -20.53
C GLU A 178 -17.98 -16.08 -19.32
N GLU A 179 -18.56 -17.17 -18.82
CA GLU A 179 -19.37 -17.13 -17.60
C GLU A 179 -18.52 -16.82 -16.35
N LEU A 180 -17.27 -17.30 -16.30
CA LEU A 180 -16.36 -17.07 -15.18
C LEU A 180 -15.41 -15.89 -15.43
N MET A 181 -15.10 -15.63 -16.69
CA MET A 181 -14.17 -14.57 -17.11
C MET A 181 -14.71 -13.82 -18.32
N PRO A 182 -15.72 -12.96 -18.12
CA PRO A 182 -16.37 -12.21 -19.19
C PRO A 182 -15.38 -11.18 -19.78
N LEU A 183 -15.18 -11.25 -21.10
CA LEU A 183 -14.25 -10.37 -21.80
C LEU A 183 -14.64 -8.88 -21.71
N GLU A 184 -15.89 -8.56 -21.40
CA GLU A 184 -16.35 -7.19 -21.24
C GLU A 184 -15.64 -6.45 -20.09
N TYR A 185 -15.22 -7.18 -19.03
CA TYR A 185 -14.55 -6.58 -17.86
C TYR A 185 -13.02 -6.77 -17.86
N GLN A 186 -12.44 -7.33 -18.92
CA GLN A 186 -11.01 -7.63 -18.98
C GLN A 186 -10.11 -6.40 -18.91
N PHE A 187 -10.59 -5.26 -19.42
CA PHE A 187 -9.84 -4.03 -19.53
C PHE A 187 -10.31 -2.99 -18.50
N ALA A 188 -9.39 -2.11 -18.11
CA ALA A 188 -9.76 -0.88 -17.46
C ALA A 188 -9.98 0.22 -18.49
N THR A 189 -10.80 1.19 -18.14
CA THR A 189 -10.96 2.45 -18.87
C THR A 189 -10.22 3.57 -18.12
N ALA A 190 -9.74 4.58 -18.84
CA ALA A 190 -9.15 5.76 -18.23
C ALA A 190 -10.18 6.89 -18.17
N SER A 191 -10.14 7.66 -17.09
CA SER A 191 -10.83 8.94 -16.95
C SER A 191 -9.78 10.00 -16.68
N GLU A 192 -9.36 10.67 -17.75
CA GLU A 192 -8.35 11.71 -17.71
C GLU A 192 -8.96 13.04 -17.31
N PHE A 193 -8.33 13.76 -16.39
CA PHE A 193 -8.70 15.13 -16.05
C PHE A 193 -7.61 16.13 -16.44
N ASP A 194 -8.03 17.37 -16.68
CA ASP A 194 -7.14 18.44 -17.12
C ASP A 194 -6.13 18.80 -16.02
N ALA A 195 -4.86 18.59 -16.33
CA ALA A 195 -3.74 18.84 -15.43
C ALA A 195 -3.48 20.33 -15.13
N GLU A 196 -4.11 21.25 -15.88
CA GLU A 196 -3.98 22.68 -15.63
C GLU A 196 -4.91 23.18 -14.53
N LEU A 197 -5.91 22.37 -14.12
CA LEU A 197 -6.83 22.74 -13.07
C LEU A 197 -6.16 22.61 -11.69
N ASP A 198 -6.40 23.60 -10.82
CA ASP A 198 -5.93 23.56 -9.44
C ASP A 198 -6.66 22.50 -8.63
N GLU A 199 -7.96 22.28 -8.91
CA GLU A 199 -8.77 21.23 -8.33
C GLU A 199 -9.92 20.81 -9.26
N VAL A 200 -10.34 19.55 -9.14
CA VAL A 200 -11.48 18.99 -9.90
C VAL A 200 -12.11 17.81 -9.16
N VAL A 201 -13.44 17.76 -9.12
CA VAL A 201 -14.16 16.57 -8.67
C VAL A 201 -14.03 15.51 -9.77
N VAL A 202 -13.37 14.40 -9.46
CA VAL A 202 -13.09 13.33 -10.42
C VAL A 202 -14.01 12.12 -10.26
N TYR A 203 -14.62 11.97 -9.07
CA TYR A 203 -15.51 10.85 -8.77
C TYR A 203 -16.63 11.32 -7.82
N GLU A 204 -17.87 10.94 -8.13
CA GLU A 204 -19.02 11.19 -7.27
C GLU A 204 -20.01 10.03 -7.44
N GLU A 205 -20.14 9.19 -6.40
CA GLU A 205 -21.06 8.05 -6.40
C GLU A 205 -21.58 7.80 -4.97
N ASP A 206 -22.90 7.64 -4.84
CA ASP A 206 -23.60 7.33 -3.57
C ASP A 206 -23.22 8.26 -2.39
N GLY A 207 -22.92 9.52 -2.70
CA GLY A 207 -22.54 10.55 -1.73
C GLY A 207 -21.06 10.52 -1.33
N VAL A 208 -20.27 9.62 -1.90
CA VAL A 208 -18.81 9.66 -1.84
C VAL A 208 -18.31 10.61 -2.91
N VAL A 209 -17.50 11.59 -2.53
CA VAL A 209 -16.90 12.56 -3.44
C VAL A 209 -15.39 12.47 -3.36
N VAL A 210 -14.72 12.33 -4.51
CA VAL A 210 -13.26 12.41 -4.62
C VAL A 210 -12.88 13.63 -5.45
N THR A 211 -12.11 14.52 -4.84
CA THR A 211 -11.55 15.71 -5.48
C THR A 211 -10.06 15.54 -5.65
N ALA A 212 -9.55 15.62 -6.88
CA ALA A 212 -8.13 15.77 -7.16
C ALA A 212 -7.74 17.24 -6.98
N PHE A 213 -6.60 17.51 -6.35
CA PHE A 213 -6.07 18.85 -6.19
C PHE A 213 -4.58 18.88 -6.50
N LYS A 214 -4.13 19.96 -7.15
CA LYS A 214 -2.74 20.10 -7.58
C LYS A 214 -1.82 20.19 -6.36
N VAL A 215 -0.67 19.52 -6.42
CA VAL A 215 0.37 19.57 -5.38
C VAL A 215 1.73 19.93 -6.00
N SER A 216 2.73 20.23 -5.17
CA SER A 216 4.04 20.66 -5.64
C SER A 216 5.07 19.55 -5.51
N HIS A 217 5.45 18.97 -6.66
CA HIS A 217 6.46 17.89 -6.75
C HIS A 217 7.46 18.17 -7.90
N PRO A 218 8.15 19.34 -7.90
CA PRO A 218 9.02 19.70 -9.01
C PRO A 218 10.22 18.75 -9.13
N PRO A 219 10.71 18.40 -10.36
CA PRO A 219 10.22 18.94 -11.64
C PRO A 219 9.07 18.11 -12.24
N ILE A 220 8.45 17.22 -11.48
CA ILE A 220 7.36 16.37 -11.96
C ILE A 220 6.06 17.16 -11.96
N GLU A 221 5.56 17.38 -13.16
CA GLU A 221 4.27 18.01 -13.41
C GLU A 221 3.55 17.25 -14.53
N PRO A 222 2.28 16.90 -14.34
CA PRO A 222 1.44 17.23 -13.18
C PRO A 222 1.59 16.25 -12.00
N ALA A 223 1.36 16.74 -10.77
CA ALA A 223 1.25 15.93 -9.57
C ALA A 223 0.01 16.37 -8.77
N PHE A 224 -0.73 15.39 -8.24
CA PHE A 224 -2.00 15.61 -7.54
C PHE A 224 -2.07 14.85 -6.21
N GLY A 225 -2.72 15.47 -5.23
CA GLY A 225 -3.28 14.79 -4.06
C GLY A 225 -4.78 14.55 -4.27
N TYR A 226 -5.39 13.77 -3.36
CA TYR A 226 -6.81 13.47 -3.40
C TYR A 226 -7.47 13.73 -2.05
N MET A 227 -8.66 14.32 -2.09
CA MET A 227 -9.53 14.51 -0.93
C MET A 227 -10.79 13.68 -1.13
N ILE A 228 -11.08 12.81 -0.14
CA ILE A 228 -12.25 11.95 -0.12
C ILE A 228 -13.18 12.47 0.96
N GLU A 229 -14.41 12.78 0.58
CA GLU A 229 -15.46 13.28 1.47
C GLU A 229 -16.67 12.36 1.47
N TYR A 230 -17.15 12.03 2.66
CA TYR A 230 -18.39 11.25 2.84
C TYR A 230 -19.02 11.56 4.20
N LYS A 231 -20.30 11.95 4.21
CA LYS A 231 -21.10 12.26 5.42
C LYS A 231 -20.36 13.16 6.43
N GLY A 232 -19.70 14.20 5.93
CA GLY A 232 -18.97 15.17 6.75
C GLY A 232 -17.62 14.69 7.29
N LYS A 233 -17.16 13.48 6.90
CA LYS A 233 -15.81 12.99 7.13
C LYS A 233 -14.91 13.33 5.97
N LYS A 234 -13.64 13.63 6.26
CA LYS A 234 -12.65 14.04 5.26
C LYS A 234 -11.35 13.27 5.43
N VAL A 235 -10.94 12.56 4.37
CA VAL A 235 -9.64 11.92 4.24
C VAL A 235 -8.86 12.64 3.15
N VAL A 236 -7.61 13.01 3.42
CA VAL A 236 -6.70 13.62 2.44
C VAL A 236 -5.53 12.68 2.22
N ILE A 237 -5.19 12.44 0.95
CA ILE A 237 -4.01 11.69 0.51
C ILE A 237 -3.12 12.67 -0.24
N SER A 238 -1.92 12.91 0.27
CA SER A 238 -1.05 13.97 -0.24
C SER A 238 -0.53 13.72 -1.66
N GLY A 239 -0.34 12.45 -2.06
CA GLY A 239 0.62 12.13 -3.12
C GLY A 239 2.03 12.56 -2.70
N ASP A 240 2.95 12.61 -3.64
CA ASP A 240 4.28 13.15 -3.41
C ASP A 240 4.25 14.67 -3.55
N THR A 241 4.71 15.39 -2.53
CA THR A 241 4.58 16.85 -2.52
C THR A 241 5.43 17.49 -1.43
N LEU A 242 5.73 18.77 -1.57
CA LEU A 242 6.16 19.61 -0.46
C LEU A 242 4.98 19.94 0.46
N ALA A 243 5.25 20.25 1.73
CA ALA A 243 4.25 20.78 2.66
C ALA A 243 3.99 22.27 2.32
N ASN A 244 3.07 22.48 1.38
CA ASN A 244 2.75 23.80 0.82
C ASN A 244 1.35 24.31 1.19
N GLU A 245 0.99 25.53 0.77
CA GLU A 245 -0.28 26.17 1.12
C GLU A 245 -1.49 25.42 0.54
N GLU A 246 -1.37 24.82 -0.65
CA GLU A 246 -2.45 24.08 -1.31
C GLU A 246 -2.80 22.82 -0.51
N LEU A 247 -1.80 22.02 -0.15
CA LEU A 247 -2.00 20.83 0.69
C LEU A 247 -2.53 21.22 2.08
N ALA A 248 -1.98 22.29 2.69
CA ALA A 248 -2.43 22.81 3.96
C ALA A 248 -3.93 23.13 3.94
N ALA A 249 -4.38 23.90 2.94
CA ALA A 249 -5.79 24.28 2.79
C ALA A 249 -6.71 23.07 2.67
N LYS A 250 -6.32 22.02 1.93
CA LYS A 250 -7.11 20.79 1.81
C LYS A 250 -7.09 19.96 3.07
N SER A 251 -6.00 19.99 3.82
CA SER A 251 -5.84 19.26 5.08
C SER A 251 -6.56 19.90 6.26
N ASN A 252 -7.03 21.14 6.15
CA ASN A 252 -7.68 21.86 7.24
C ASN A 252 -8.86 21.08 7.84
N GLY A 253 -8.74 20.70 9.11
CA GLY A 253 -9.76 19.94 9.84
C GLY A 253 -9.97 18.49 9.34
N ALA A 254 -9.04 17.90 8.59
CA ALA A 254 -9.16 16.54 8.10
C ALA A 254 -9.26 15.52 9.24
N ASP A 255 -10.16 14.54 9.10
CA ASP A 255 -10.25 13.39 10.01
C ASP A 255 -9.02 12.49 9.89
N LEU A 256 -8.43 12.41 8.68
CA LEU A 256 -7.18 11.71 8.42
C LEU A 256 -6.43 12.39 7.26
N LEU A 257 -5.14 12.63 7.47
CA LEU A 257 -4.16 12.97 6.44
C LEU A 257 -3.22 11.77 6.26
N VAL A 258 -3.19 11.19 5.07
CA VAL A 258 -2.18 10.20 4.63
C VAL A 258 -1.08 10.99 3.93
N MET A 259 0.11 11.01 4.51
CA MET A 259 1.13 12.00 4.18
C MET A 259 2.45 11.37 3.78
N ASP A 260 2.97 11.75 2.61
CA ASP A 260 4.36 11.58 2.19
C ASP A 260 5.31 12.22 3.21
N VAL A 261 6.42 11.56 3.49
CA VAL A 261 7.33 12.05 4.53
C VAL A 261 8.80 11.70 4.29
N MET A 262 9.66 12.70 4.44
CA MET A 262 11.10 12.56 4.43
C MET A 262 11.69 13.08 5.74
N ASN A 263 12.83 12.54 6.16
CA ASN A 263 13.61 13.13 7.22
C ASN A 263 14.95 13.66 6.65
N TYR A 264 15.11 14.96 6.58
CA TYR A 264 16.30 15.61 6.00
C TYR A 264 17.59 15.28 6.76
N GLU A 265 17.55 15.09 8.09
CA GLU A 265 18.74 14.67 8.86
C GLU A 265 19.23 13.29 8.39
N LEU A 266 18.30 12.34 8.19
CA LEU A 266 18.61 10.98 7.72
C LEU A 266 19.16 11.00 6.29
N VAL A 267 18.50 11.72 5.40
CA VAL A 267 18.88 11.83 3.98
C VAL A 267 20.24 12.48 3.84
N THR A 268 20.50 13.58 4.56
CA THR A 268 21.83 14.24 4.58
C THR A 268 22.92 13.32 5.13
N LEU A 269 22.61 12.50 6.14
CA LEU A 269 23.56 11.51 6.65
C LEU A 269 23.88 10.45 5.58
N MET A 270 22.88 10.00 4.83
CA MET A 270 23.07 9.05 3.72
C MET A 270 23.88 9.68 2.59
N GLU A 271 23.56 10.90 2.17
CA GLU A 271 24.30 11.67 1.17
C GLU A 271 25.80 11.71 1.51
N ASN A 272 26.13 12.18 2.73
CA ASN A 272 27.51 12.29 3.18
C ASN A 272 28.21 10.92 3.19
N THR A 273 27.52 9.87 3.67
CA THR A 273 28.07 8.52 3.70
C THR A 273 28.36 7.99 2.28
N PHE A 274 27.44 8.19 1.33
CA PHE A 274 27.66 7.80 -0.06
C PHE A 274 28.84 8.54 -0.68
N ARG A 275 29.01 9.84 -0.43
CA ARG A 275 30.20 10.60 -0.89
C ARG A 275 31.50 10.05 -0.29
N GLU A 276 31.51 9.69 1.00
CA GLU A 276 32.70 9.14 1.67
C GLU A 276 33.12 7.77 1.10
N ILE A 277 32.19 6.95 0.64
CA ILE A 277 32.47 5.64 0.06
C ILE A 277 32.61 5.64 -1.46
N GLY A 278 32.47 6.83 -2.09
CA GLY A 278 32.68 7.00 -3.55
C GLY A 278 31.46 6.65 -4.39
N GLU A 279 30.26 6.60 -3.83
CA GLU A 279 28.97 6.39 -4.51
C GLU A 279 28.33 7.74 -4.87
N ASP A 280 29.01 8.52 -5.72
CA ASP A 280 28.66 9.92 -6.02
C ASP A 280 27.26 10.06 -6.63
N GLU A 281 26.79 9.10 -7.47
CA GLU A 281 25.45 9.12 -8.06
C GLU A 281 24.37 8.97 -7.00
N LEU A 282 24.53 8.04 -6.06
CA LEU A 282 23.58 7.87 -4.96
C LEU A 282 23.59 9.08 -4.02
N ALA A 283 24.77 9.67 -3.78
CA ALA A 283 24.87 10.89 -3.01
C ALA A 283 24.13 12.07 -3.66
N GLN A 284 24.22 12.19 -4.98
CA GLN A 284 23.50 13.23 -5.72
C GLN A 284 21.99 13.03 -5.64
N ILE A 285 21.50 11.78 -5.81
CA ILE A 285 20.09 11.46 -5.64
C ILE A 285 19.59 11.86 -4.24
N MET A 286 20.36 11.56 -3.18
CA MET A 286 20.00 11.95 -1.81
C MET A 286 19.94 13.47 -1.62
N TYR A 287 20.75 14.23 -2.32
CA TYR A 287 20.68 15.68 -2.31
C TYR A 287 19.42 16.18 -3.04
N ASP A 288 19.18 15.68 -4.26
CA ASP A 288 18.10 16.16 -5.13
C ASP A 288 16.71 15.88 -4.55
N ILE A 289 16.48 14.71 -3.94
CA ILE A 289 15.16 14.34 -3.41
C ILE A 289 14.64 15.25 -2.29
N GLN A 290 15.51 16.02 -1.64
CA GLN A 290 15.13 17.00 -0.63
C GLN A 290 14.42 18.24 -1.21
N GLU A 291 14.50 18.45 -2.54
CA GLU A 291 13.88 19.60 -3.19
C GLU A 291 12.38 19.40 -3.46
N TYR A 292 11.89 18.13 -3.40
CA TYR A 292 10.51 17.81 -3.79
C TYR A 292 9.76 16.86 -2.85
N HIS A 293 10.34 16.45 -1.72
CA HIS A 293 9.65 15.76 -0.63
C HIS A 293 9.71 16.58 0.67
N PRO A 294 8.69 16.48 1.54
CA PRO A 294 8.58 17.37 2.70
C PRO A 294 9.39 16.83 3.89
N ASP A 295 10.05 17.74 4.62
CA ASP A 295 10.66 17.39 5.91
C ASP A 295 9.61 17.08 6.98
N VAL A 296 9.91 16.09 7.83
CA VAL A 296 9.04 15.67 8.96
C VAL A 296 8.59 16.83 9.86
N ASN A 297 9.42 17.87 10.02
CA ASN A 297 9.09 19.02 10.88
C ASN A 297 8.10 19.95 10.19
N ASP A 298 8.19 20.11 8.87
CA ASP A 298 7.26 20.96 8.12
C ASP A 298 5.90 20.30 7.98
N VAL A 299 5.88 18.99 7.76
CA VAL A 299 4.67 18.16 7.82
C VAL A 299 3.98 18.28 9.18
N ALA A 300 4.75 18.18 10.26
CA ALA A 300 4.22 18.28 11.63
C ALA A 300 3.63 19.67 11.94
N LYS A 301 4.29 20.75 11.51
CA LYS A 301 3.80 22.13 11.65
C LYS A 301 2.50 22.33 10.88
N MET A 302 2.48 21.94 9.60
CA MET A 302 1.29 22.03 8.76
C MET A 302 0.11 21.28 9.38
N ALA A 303 0.31 20.02 9.78
CA ALA A 303 -0.75 19.22 10.38
C ALA A 303 -1.27 19.83 11.70
N GLN A 304 -0.41 20.45 12.50
CA GLN A 304 -0.79 21.15 13.74
C GLN A 304 -1.56 22.44 13.45
N GLU A 305 -1.09 23.26 12.53
CA GLU A 305 -1.71 24.53 12.15
C GLU A 305 -3.09 24.33 11.52
N GLU A 306 -3.23 23.28 10.70
CA GLU A 306 -4.46 22.93 9.99
C GLU A 306 -5.43 22.07 10.83
N ASN A 307 -5.15 21.82 12.10
CA ASN A 307 -5.99 21.05 13.01
C ASN A 307 -6.33 19.65 12.47
N VAL A 308 -5.37 18.98 11.81
CA VAL A 308 -5.52 17.61 11.35
C VAL A 308 -5.73 16.71 12.57
N GLN A 309 -6.78 15.88 12.58
CA GLN A 309 -7.09 15.05 13.74
C GLN A 309 -6.14 13.86 13.85
N ARG A 310 -5.88 13.19 12.71
CA ARG A 310 -4.97 12.04 12.61
C ARG A 310 -4.09 12.18 11.39
N MET A 311 -2.82 11.80 11.52
CA MET A 311 -1.88 11.79 10.42
C MET A 311 -1.23 10.42 10.32
N ALA A 312 -1.42 9.75 9.18
CA ALA A 312 -0.77 8.49 8.84
C ALA A 312 0.39 8.76 7.89
N LEU A 313 1.58 8.31 8.26
CA LEU A 313 2.77 8.47 7.43
C LEU A 313 2.85 7.36 6.39
N THR A 314 3.15 7.75 5.16
CA THR A 314 3.39 6.87 4.02
C THR A 314 4.60 7.36 3.23
N HIS A 315 4.92 6.70 2.12
CA HIS A 315 5.98 7.07 1.20
C HIS A 315 7.28 7.50 1.93
N TYR A 316 7.72 6.67 2.87
CA TYR A 316 8.95 6.96 3.62
C TYR A 316 10.15 7.06 2.68
N ALA A 317 10.73 8.23 2.60
CA ALA A 317 11.89 8.52 1.78
C ALA A 317 13.09 8.96 2.65
N PRO A 318 14.01 8.03 3.00
CA PRO A 318 13.91 6.57 2.88
C PRO A 318 13.18 5.91 4.06
N ALA A 319 12.68 4.69 3.85
CA ALA A 319 12.12 3.90 4.95
C ALA A 319 13.20 3.51 5.97
N ALA A 320 12.88 3.67 7.25
CA ALA A 320 13.79 3.29 8.31
C ALA A 320 13.77 1.76 8.57
N PRO A 321 14.91 1.06 8.47
CA PRO A 321 14.94 -0.40 8.47
C PRO A 321 14.61 -1.05 9.84
N VAL A 322 14.64 -0.26 10.91
CA VAL A 322 14.35 -0.75 12.26
C VAL A 322 13.53 0.25 13.07
N LYS A 323 12.69 -0.27 13.97
CA LYS A 323 11.78 0.54 14.81
C LYS A 323 12.48 1.67 15.58
N ALA A 324 13.72 1.47 16.02
CA ALA A 324 14.47 2.50 16.73
C ALA A 324 14.80 3.72 15.83
N MET A 325 15.14 3.46 14.57
CA MET A 325 15.38 4.50 13.57
C MET A 325 14.07 5.21 13.17
N MET A 326 12.99 4.45 12.95
CA MET A 326 11.65 5.03 12.76
C MET A 326 11.30 6.00 13.89
N ASN A 327 11.49 5.57 15.14
CA ASN A 327 11.20 6.45 16.29
C ASN A 327 12.10 7.68 16.33
N ARG A 328 13.39 7.54 15.99
CA ARG A 328 14.35 8.66 16.01
C ARG A 328 14.06 9.69 14.94
N PHE A 329 13.88 9.25 13.70
CA PHE A 329 13.87 10.14 12.54
C PHE A 329 12.46 10.60 12.15
N TYR A 330 11.41 9.82 12.44
CA TYR A 330 10.05 10.15 12.03
C TYR A 330 9.12 10.45 13.22
N VAL A 331 8.97 9.51 14.15
CA VAL A 331 7.95 9.64 15.20
C VAL A 331 8.27 10.73 16.21
N ARG A 332 9.51 10.77 16.69
CA ARG A 332 9.91 11.71 17.77
C ARG A 332 9.91 13.17 17.32
N PRO A 333 10.45 13.55 16.15
CA PRO A 333 10.37 14.92 15.67
C PRO A 333 8.94 15.41 15.53
N ILE A 334 8.07 14.61 14.87
CA ILE A 334 6.67 14.95 14.67
C ILE A 334 5.94 15.16 16.01
N LYS A 335 6.08 14.24 16.96
CA LYS A 335 5.42 14.33 18.28
C LYS A 335 5.90 15.50 19.16
N GLN A 336 6.94 16.19 18.80
CA GLN A 336 7.36 17.42 19.48
C GLN A 336 6.58 18.66 19.02
N ILE A 337 5.89 18.56 17.88
CA ILE A 337 5.24 19.67 17.19
C ILE A 337 3.74 19.42 17.07
N TYR A 338 3.34 18.18 16.69
CA TYR A 338 1.98 17.79 16.39
C TYR A 338 1.36 17.01 17.55
N ASP A 339 0.24 17.53 18.07
CA ASP A 339 -0.49 16.98 19.22
C ASP A 339 -1.59 16.00 18.81
N GLY A 340 -1.96 15.92 17.52
CA GLY A 340 -2.94 14.96 17.00
C GLY A 340 -2.45 13.52 17.03
N GLU A 341 -3.28 12.58 16.61
CA GLU A 341 -2.93 11.17 16.56
C GLU A 341 -1.97 10.89 15.40
N LEU A 342 -0.73 10.50 15.72
CA LEU A 342 0.28 10.10 14.74
C LEU A 342 0.28 8.58 14.54
N ILE A 343 0.08 8.14 13.31
CA ILE A 343 0.10 6.75 12.85
C ILE A 343 1.34 6.55 11.98
N ALA A 344 2.42 6.14 12.60
CA ALA A 344 3.67 5.77 11.91
C ALA A 344 3.67 4.25 11.67
N GLY A 345 2.80 3.81 10.78
CA GLY A 345 2.61 2.41 10.41
C GLY A 345 3.52 1.96 9.28
N GLY A 346 3.38 0.70 8.90
CA GLY A 346 3.94 0.11 7.69
C GLY A 346 2.84 -0.54 6.88
N ASP A 347 3.22 -1.30 5.86
CA ASP A 347 2.29 -2.02 5.00
C ASP A 347 1.26 -2.81 5.81
N GLY A 348 -0.01 -2.70 5.46
CA GLY A 348 -1.14 -3.34 6.13
C GLY A 348 -1.70 -2.59 7.34
N THR A 349 -1.20 -1.40 7.67
CA THR A 349 -1.80 -0.56 8.72
C THR A 349 -3.19 -0.12 8.30
N ILE A 350 -4.18 -0.34 9.16
CA ILE A 350 -5.59 0.04 8.94
C ILE A 350 -5.97 1.17 9.89
N VAL A 351 -6.53 2.24 9.33
CA VAL A 351 -7.10 3.37 10.07
C VAL A 351 -8.60 3.41 9.82
N LYS A 352 -9.40 3.40 10.89
CA LYS A 352 -10.86 3.44 10.79
C LYS A 352 -11.41 4.76 11.29
N ILE A 353 -12.31 5.36 10.53
CA ILE A 353 -12.99 6.61 10.81
C ILE A 353 -14.47 6.30 10.95
N PRO A 354 -15.03 6.27 12.16
CA PRO A 354 -16.44 6.03 12.35
C PRO A 354 -17.31 7.13 11.71
N ILE A 355 -18.43 6.72 11.12
CA ILE A 355 -19.48 7.58 10.58
C ILE A 355 -20.61 7.58 11.62
N GLU A 356 -20.98 8.77 12.10
CA GLU A 356 -22.06 8.93 13.07
C GLU A 356 -23.45 8.91 12.41
#